data_ddb1a38a1c357f1aa920ef6d5f63a820
#
_entry.id   ddb1a38a1c357f1aa920ef6d5f63a820
#
_cell.length_a   1.000
_cell.length_b   1.000
_cell.length_c   1.000
_cell.angle_alpha   90.00
_cell.angle_beta   90.00
_cell.angle_gamma   90.00
#
_symmetry.space_group_name_H-M   'P 1'
#
loop_
_entity.id
_entity.type
_entity.pdbx_description
1 polymer ?
#
loop_
_entity_poly.entity_id
_entity_poly.type
_entity_poly.pdbx_seq_one_letter_code
_entity_poly.pdbx_strand_id
1 'polypeptide(L)'
;MKYLVLYRDYKRYADAGKEALSARQALFDTLTCQATSRDTIIGCPVIGETSHACNWQLAGYHRETNPRLAKRKNLVFIPYAATTANATPRSVERILFSAHEDLAVDWTCTPMLQELVAKAIGVEATAVATTQNDKRYSEDYGEILFSNLGRHYLLDSMFGPIPPDECLLPYAKQEIVNHAHQNFLLTLWGYGGHWSYPDRYPEKHAVFKPCNAQYWGHSVDPHDKRIQALRNAFDNTIYHTDYVLNSVISILEHCGKSSFLVYVADHGENIYNTEDMLFLHASYLGTHQENHVSLLFWFSDGYIKKHRKEVDYIKEHQRIPVMSIDVYHTILQLFELQTPWFDSTQSLASGAYCEHKNQQMYNGAHQIQPAPPFPQEERMSIDSILAASR
;
A
#
# COMPACT_ATOMS: atom_id res chain seq x y z
N MET A 1 8.38 -30.69 -15.22
CA MET A 1 8.43 -29.62 -16.24
C MET A 1 7.99 -28.25 -15.68
N LYS A 2 6.87 -28.13 -14.93
CA LYS A 2 6.43 -26.87 -14.29
C LYS A 2 7.49 -26.23 -13.37
N TYR A 3 8.15 -27.01 -12.52
CA TYR A 3 9.20 -26.52 -11.60
C TYR A 3 10.46 -26.03 -12.30
N LEU A 4 10.80 -26.55 -13.46
CA LEU A 4 11.93 -26.09 -14.26
C LEU A 4 11.66 -24.74 -14.97
N VAL A 5 10.41 -24.50 -15.34
CA VAL A 5 9.99 -23.21 -15.92
C VAL A 5 10.01 -22.14 -14.84
N LEU A 6 9.44 -22.41 -13.66
CA LEU A 6 9.46 -21.51 -12.50
C LEU A 6 10.87 -21.16 -12.05
N TYR A 7 11.78 -22.15 -11.99
CA TYR A 7 13.20 -21.92 -11.64
C TYR A 7 13.95 -21.09 -12.68
N ARG A 8 13.62 -21.26 -13.97
CA ARG A 8 14.25 -20.52 -15.06
C ARG A 8 13.78 -19.07 -15.13
N ASP A 9 12.49 -18.83 -14.83
CA ASP A 9 11.92 -17.49 -14.73
C ASP A 9 12.46 -16.78 -13.48
N TYR A 10 12.57 -17.47 -12.37
CA TYR A 10 13.21 -17.03 -11.14
C TYR A 10 14.66 -16.57 -11.35
N LYS A 11 15.49 -17.41 -11.98
CA LYS A 11 16.88 -17.05 -12.24
C LYS A 11 17.00 -15.81 -13.17
N ARG A 12 16.09 -15.70 -14.11
CA ARG A 12 15.98 -14.52 -14.97
C ARG A 12 15.63 -13.24 -14.18
N TYR A 13 14.73 -13.34 -13.21
CA TYR A 13 14.38 -12.22 -12.33
C TYR A 13 15.54 -11.84 -11.40
N ALA A 14 16.24 -12.81 -10.83
CA ALA A 14 17.38 -12.55 -9.95
C ALA A 14 18.58 -11.95 -10.70
N ASP A 15 18.87 -12.46 -11.90
CA ASP A 15 19.97 -11.92 -12.73
C ASP A 15 19.61 -10.52 -13.27
N ALA A 16 18.36 -10.29 -13.72
CA ALA A 16 17.85 -8.99 -14.11
C ALA A 16 17.83 -8.00 -12.92
N GLY A 17 17.56 -8.47 -11.72
CA GLY A 17 17.59 -7.66 -10.50
C GLY A 17 19.01 -7.11 -10.20
N LYS A 18 20.05 -7.90 -10.39
CA LYS A 18 21.44 -7.46 -10.19
C LYS A 18 21.90 -6.43 -11.23
N GLU A 19 21.53 -6.62 -12.48
CA GLU A 19 21.79 -5.64 -13.54
C GLU A 19 21.00 -4.34 -13.29
N ALA A 20 19.76 -4.46 -12.84
CA ALA A 20 18.92 -3.36 -12.47
C ALA A 20 19.49 -2.54 -11.30
N LEU A 21 20.07 -3.19 -10.27
CA LEU A 21 20.71 -2.51 -9.15
C LEU A 21 21.88 -1.62 -9.60
N SER A 22 22.72 -2.11 -10.51
CA SER A 22 23.84 -1.33 -11.04
C SER A 22 23.35 -0.12 -11.85
N ALA A 23 22.33 -0.32 -12.68
CA ALA A 23 21.72 0.75 -13.46
C ALA A 23 21.04 1.79 -12.55
N ARG A 24 20.35 1.35 -11.50
CA ARG A 24 19.71 2.22 -10.51
C ARG A 24 20.71 3.03 -9.70
N GLN A 25 21.84 2.44 -9.31
CA GLN A 25 22.90 3.19 -8.61
C GLN A 25 23.45 4.30 -9.52
N ALA A 26 23.71 4.01 -10.79
CA ALA A 26 24.14 5.02 -11.74
C ALA A 26 23.09 6.12 -11.94
N LEU A 27 21.81 5.76 -11.98
CA LEU A 27 20.71 6.72 -12.03
C LEU A 27 20.68 7.58 -10.76
N PHE A 28 20.77 6.96 -9.57
CA PHE A 28 20.75 7.66 -8.29
C PHE A 28 21.87 8.70 -8.19
N ASP A 29 23.07 8.41 -8.67
CA ASP A 29 24.20 9.34 -8.65
C ASP A 29 23.94 10.61 -9.47
N THR A 30 23.13 10.49 -10.53
CA THR A 30 22.78 11.60 -11.44
C THR A 30 21.49 12.34 -11.07
N LEU A 31 20.73 11.84 -10.06
CA LEU A 31 19.47 12.47 -9.68
C LEU A 31 19.65 13.90 -9.21
N THR A 32 18.86 14.80 -9.78
CA THR A 32 18.71 16.18 -9.32
C THR A 32 17.36 16.33 -8.63
N CYS A 33 17.39 16.56 -7.34
CA CYS A 33 16.18 16.81 -6.55
C CYS A 33 16.55 17.63 -5.30
N GLN A 34 15.62 18.48 -4.87
CA GLN A 34 15.77 19.25 -3.64
C GLN A 34 14.42 19.45 -2.96
N ALA A 35 14.41 19.46 -1.64
CA ALA A 35 13.26 19.89 -0.88
C ALA A 35 13.22 21.43 -0.84
N THR A 36 12.06 22.01 -1.12
CA THR A 36 11.85 23.46 -1.05
C THR A 36 11.26 23.89 0.28
N SER A 37 10.66 22.97 1.03
CA SER A 37 10.12 23.23 2.35
C SER A 37 11.21 23.64 3.34
N ARG A 38 10.90 24.64 4.15
CA ARG A 38 11.70 25.02 5.33
C ARG A 38 11.26 24.25 6.59
N ASP A 39 10.23 23.45 6.48
CA ASP A 39 9.67 22.69 7.59
C ASP A 39 10.38 21.37 7.78
N THR A 40 10.40 20.90 9.02
CA THR A 40 10.72 19.51 9.34
C THR A 40 9.48 18.67 9.13
N ILE A 41 9.50 17.82 8.10
CA ILE A 41 8.39 16.92 7.72
C ILE A 41 8.80 15.48 7.97
N ILE A 42 7.95 14.73 8.66
CA ILE A 42 8.07 13.27 8.79
C ILE A 42 6.96 12.63 7.98
N GLY A 43 7.33 11.92 6.92
CA GLY A 43 6.41 11.14 6.08
C GLY A 43 6.49 9.65 6.42
N CYS A 44 5.34 9.00 6.52
CA CYS A 44 5.25 7.58 6.79
C CYS A 44 4.32 6.89 5.77
N PRO A 45 4.81 6.52 4.56
CA PRO A 45 4.09 5.60 3.71
C PRO A 45 4.05 4.21 4.34
N VAL A 46 2.85 3.61 4.31
CA VAL A 46 2.59 2.26 4.77
C VAL A 46 2.00 1.47 3.61
N ILE A 47 2.72 0.48 3.12
CA ILE A 47 2.22 -0.45 2.11
C ILE A 47 1.56 -1.62 2.83
N GLY A 48 0.26 -1.79 2.58
CA GLY A 48 -0.50 -2.93 3.08
C GLY A 48 -0.50 -4.07 2.06
N GLU A 49 -0.71 -5.26 2.53
CA GLU A 49 -0.84 -6.48 1.74
C GLU A 49 -2.29 -6.92 1.73
N THR A 50 -2.83 -7.21 0.54
CA THR A 50 -4.11 -7.91 0.37
C THR A 50 -5.26 -7.24 1.12
N SER A 51 -5.62 -5.99 0.79
CA SER A 51 -6.68 -5.27 1.52
C SER A 51 -7.73 -4.66 0.60
N HIS A 52 -8.84 -5.36 0.44
CA HIS A 52 -9.99 -4.95 -0.35
C HIS A 52 -10.79 -3.84 0.35
N ALA A 53 -10.97 -2.70 -0.30
CA ALA A 53 -11.60 -1.52 0.30
C ALA A 53 -13.04 -1.76 0.77
N CYS A 54 -13.82 -2.61 0.08
CA CYS A 54 -15.21 -2.91 0.43
C CYS A 54 -15.38 -3.57 1.81
N ASN A 55 -14.33 -4.12 2.40
CA ASN A 55 -14.35 -4.65 3.75
C ASN A 55 -13.93 -3.61 4.82
N TRP A 56 -13.71 -2.34 4.41
CA TRP A 56 -13.40 -1.26 5.33
C TRP A 56 -14.65 -0.51 5.78
N GLN A 57 -14.84 -0.36 7.09
CA GLN A 57 -15.90 0.48 7.65
C GLN A 57 -15.87 1.91 7.09
N LEU A 58 -14.66 2.43 6.83
CA LEU A 58 -14.45 3.76 6.26
C LEU A 58 -14.96 3.88 4.82
N ALA A 59 -15.12 2.77 4.10
CA ALA A 59 -15.79 2.70 2.79
C ALA A 59 -17.29 2.38 2.89
N GLY A 60 -17.83 2.27 4.10
CA GLY A 60 -19.24 1.94 4.32
C GLY A 60 -19.55 0.47 4.57
N TYR A 61 -18.56 -0.33 4.80
CA TYR A 61 -18.79 -1.72 5.20
C TYR A 61 -19.59 -1.78 6.49
N HIS A 62 -20.57 -2.67 6.53
CA HIS A 62 -21.52 -2.77 7.64
C HIS A 62 -20.92 -3.23 8.98
N ARG A 63 -19.68 -3.75 8.97
CA ARG A 63 -18.94 -4.19 10.16
C ARG A 63 -17.95 -3.15 10.63
N GLU A 64 -17.72 -3.06 11.93
CA GLU A 64 -16.74 -2.17 12.53
C GLU A 64 -15.30 -2.72 12.36
N THR A 65 -14.81 -2.74 11.13
CA THR A 65 -13.45 -3.20 10.82
C THR A 65 -12.38 -2.12 11.06
N ASN A 66 -12.77 -0.83 11.13
CA ASN A 66 -11.85 0.30 11.37
C ASN A 66 -12.31 1.19 12.54
N PRO A 67 -12.63 0.66 13.75
CA PRO A 67 -13.25 1.45 14.82
C PRO A 67 -12.33 2.51 15.42
N ARG A 68 -11.02 2.40 15.24
CA ARG A 68 -10.02 3.36 15.75
C ARG A 68 -9.80 4.47 14.75
N LEU A 69 -9.56 4.14 13.49
CA LEU A 69 -9.35 5.10 12.40
C LEU A 69 -10.60 5.95 12.16
N ALA A 70 -11.80 5.38 12.28
CA ALA A 70 -13.07 6.12 12.15
C ALA A 70 -13.24 7.26 13.19
N LYS A 71 -12.49 7.23 14.28
CA LYS A 71 -12.49 8.27 15.32
C LYS A 71 -11.36 9.29 15.15
N ARG A 72 -10.43 9.06 14.18
CA ARG A 72 -9.29 9.94 13.96
C ARG A 72 -9.72 11.22 13.24
N LYS A 73 -9.27 12.35 13.77
CA LYS A 73 -9.31 13.61 13.05
C LYS A 73 -8.25 13.63 11.95
N ASN A 74 -8.46 14.47 10.95
CA ASN A 74 -7.50 14.72 9.89
C ASN A 74 -7.16 13.47 9.05
N LEU A 75 -8.04 12.47 9.05
CA LEU A 75 -7.95 11.28 8.23
C LEU A 75 -8.82 11.47 6.98
N VAL A 76 -8.25 11.14 5.83
CA VAL A 76 -8.91 11.21 4.53
C VAL A 76 -8.83 9.81 3.92
N PHE A 77 -9.93 9.11 3.84
CA PHE A 77 -10.04 7.82 3.16
C PHE A 77 -10.44 8.05 1.70
N ILE A 78 -9.77 7.40 0.76
CA ILE A 78 -10.07 7.48 -0.68
C ILE A 78 -10.85 6.22 -1.06
N PRO A 79 -12.17 6.31 -1.23
CA PRO A 79 -13.01 5.13 -1.39
C PRO A 79 -13.00 4.55 -2.81
N TYR A 80 -12.49 5.28 -3.80
CA TYR A 80 -12.44 4.85 -5.21
C TYR A 80 -11.00 4.65 -5.69
N ALA A 81 -10.19 3.92 -4.92
CA ALA A 81 -8.82 3.62 -5.29
C ALA A 81 -8.70 2.25 -5.96
N ALA A 82 -8.04 2.21 -7.12
CA ALA A 82 -7.75 1.00 -7.87
C ALA A 82 -6.25 0.73 -7.91
N THR A 83 -5.87 -0.54 -7.89
CA THR A 83 -4.48 -0.95 -8.10
C THR A 83 -4.18 -1.20 -9.57
N THR A 84 -2.90 -1.18 -9.91
CA THR A 84 -2.42 -1.49 -11.27
C THR A 84 -2.07 -2.95 -11.48
N ALA A 85 -2.18 -3.78 -10.45
CA ALA A 85 -1.93 -5.22 -10.56
C ALA A 85 -2.65 -5.97 -9.43
N ASN A 86 -3.04 -7.22 -9.70
CA ASN A 86 -3.65 -8.10 -8.71
C ASN A 86 -2.65 -9.06 -8.03
N ALA A 87 -1.39 -8.66 -7.98
CA ALA A 87 -0.32 -9.41 -7.31
C ALA A 87 0.78 -8.48 -6.82
N THR A 88 1.31 -8.76 -5.64
CA THR A 88 2.25 -7.94 -4.87
C THR A 88 3.45 -7.41 -5.66
N PRO A 89 4.25 -8.23 -6.35
CA PRO A 89 5.48 -7.72 -6.97
C PRO A 89 5.21 -6.59 -7.95
N ARG A 90 4.22 -6.76 -8.83
CA ARG A 90 3.87 -5.76 -9.83
C ARG A 90 3.22 -4.51 -9.24
N SER A 91 2.39 -4.68 -8.23
CA SER A 91 1.72 -3.54 -7.59
C SER A 91 2.70 -2.69 -6.78
N VAL A 92 3.53 -3.32 -5.95
CA VAL A 92 4.49 -2.61 -5.09
C VAL A 92 5.54 -1.86 -5.93
N GLU A 93 6.05 -2.47 -7.01
CA GLU A 93 6.92 -1.78 -7.96
C GLU A 93 6.27 -0.47 -8.44
N ARG A 94 4.98 -0.50 -8.78
CA ARG A 94 4.25 0.65 -9.29
C ARG A 94 3.97 1.73 -8.25
N ILE A 95 3.78 1.34 -7.00
CA ILE A 95 3.61 2.27 -5.89
C ILE A 95 4.93 2.99 -5.56
N LEU A 96 6.06 2.28 -5.64
CA LEU A 96 7.36 2.77 -5.20
C LEU A 96 8.18 3.47 -6.30
N PHE A 97 7.89 3.19 -7.58
CA PHE A 97 8.62 3.76 -8.71
C PHE A 97 7.69 4.61 -9.56
N SER A 98 8.20 5.69 -10.13
CA SER A 98 7.43 6.57 -11.02
C SER A 98 6.84 5.76 -12.18
N ALA A 99 5.64 5.26 -12.00
CA ALA A 99 4.92 4.56 -13.03
C ALA A 99 4.08 5.59 -13.79
N HIS A 100 4.33 5.72 -15.07
CA HIS A 100 3.38 6.33 -15.98
C HIS A 100 2.13 5.43 -16.10
N GLU A 101 1.02 5.98 -16.61
CA GLU A 101 -0.16 5.17 -16.98
C GLU A 101 0.21 4.02 -17.92
N ASP A 102 1.28 4.17 -18.69
CA ASP A 102 1.86 3.09 -19.51
C ASP A 102 2.49 2.04 -18.58
N LEU A 103 1.76 0.97 -18.36
CA LEU A 103 2.21 -0.16 -17.54
C LEU A 103 3.43 -0.90 -18.11
N ALA A 104 3.82 -0.64 -19.33
CA ALA A 104 4.99 -1.26 -19.98
C ALA A 104 6.33 -0.61 -19.59
N VAL A 105 6.33 0.51 -18.85
CA VAL A 105 7.57 1.19 -18.45
C VAL A 105 8.39 0.30 -17.52
N ASP A 106 9.66 0.17 -17.85
CA ASP A 106 10.64 -0.55 -17.04
C ASP A 106 10.99 0.26 -15.78
N TRP A 107 10.54 -0.23 -14.61
CA TRP A 107 10.81 0.39 -13.32
C TRP A 107 12.30 0.52 -12.99
N THR A 108 13.17 -0.29 -13.61
CA THR A 108 14.61 -0.24 -13.38
C THR A 108 15.26 1.06 -13.88
N CYS A 109 14.57 1.75 -14.78
CA CYS A 109 15.01 3.03 -15.35
C CYS A 109 14.42 4.25 -14.63
N THR A 110 13.65 4.06 -13.57
CA THR A 110 13.00 5.14 -12.80
C THR A 110 13.47 5.15 -11.35
N PRO A 111 13.64 6.32 -10.72
CA PRO A 111 14.06 6.38 -9.32
C PRO A 111 12.95 5.90 -8.39
N MET A 112 13.33 5.19 -7.34
CA MET A 112 12.42 4.84 -6.28
C MET A 112 12.04 6.09 -5.45
N LEU A 113 10.80 6.13 -4.96
CA LEU A 113 10.30 7.20 -4.12
C LEU A 113 11.26 7.54 -2.97
N GLN A 114 11.72 6.53 -2.24
CA GLN A 114 12.60 6.67 -1.09
C GLN A 114 13.98 7.24 -1.49
N GLU A 115 14.49 6.87 -2.67
CA GLU A 115 15.76 7.40 -3.18
C GLU A 115 15.65 8.89 -3.49
N LEU A 116 14.56 9.32 -4.14
CA LEU A 116 14.33 10.73 -4.42
C LEU A 116 14.19 11.55 -3.14
N VAL A 117 13.37 11.06 -2.19
CA VAL A 117 13.17 11.76 -0.93
C VAL A 117 14.49 11.85 -0.16
N ALA A 118 15.21 10.72 0.01
CA ALA A 118 16.50 10.73 0.71
C ALA A 118 17.51 11.70 0.09
N LYS A 119 17.62 11.71 -1.25
CA LYS A 119 18.50 12.61 -1.98
C LYS A 119 18.12 14.10 -1.75
N ALA A 120 16.80 14.38 -1.79
CA ALA A 120 16.29 15.74 -1.66
C ALA A 120 16.43 16.32 -0.25
N ILE A 121 16.22 15.49 0.78
CA ILE A 121 16.28 15.94 2.18
C ILE A 121 17.67 15.78 2.80
N GLY A 122 18.59 15.12 2.11
CA GLY A 122 19.97 14.90 2.59
C GLY A 122 20.06 13.94 3.79
N VAL A 123 19.07 13.09 3.98
CA VAL A 123 18.98 12.10 5.06
C VAL A 123 18.62 10.73 4.48
N GLU A 124 19.18 9.69 5.06
CA GLU A 124 18.83 8.32 4.69
C GLU A 124 17.35 8.04 4.94
N ALA A 125 16.64 7.50 3.94
CA ALA A 125 15.32 6.94 4.13
C ALA A 125 15.44 5.57 4.81
N THR A 126 14.46 5.23 5.64
CA THR A 126 14.40 3.92 6.33
C THR A 126 13.20 3.13 5.84
N ALA A 127 13.38 1.83 5.65
CA ALA A 127 12.31 0.88 5.41
C ALA A 127 12.26 -0.19 6.50
N VAL A 128 11.05 -0.55 6.93
CA VAL A 128 10.80 -1.68 7.85
C VAL A 128 9.72 -2.56 7.21
N ALA A 129 10.04 -3.80 6.93
CA ALA A 129 9.17 -4.71 6.22
C ALA A 129 9.01 -6.05 6.94
N THR A 130 7.79 -6.57 6.96
CA THR A 130 7.46 -7.95 7.36
C THR A 130 7.30 -8.88 6.16
N THR A 131 7.46 -8.32 4.95
CA THR A 131 7.19 -9.05 3.73
C THR A 131 8.33 -9.96 3.31
N GLN A 132 7.94 -11.03 2.82
CA GLN A 132 8.34 -11.93 1.77
C GLN A 132 9.84 -11.92 1.42
N ASN A 133 10.67 -12.34 2.35
CA ASN A 133 11.81 -13.16 1.99
C ASN A 133 11.36 -14.62 1.91
N ASP A 134 10.26 -14.89 1.23
CA ASP A 134 9.94 -16.26 0.92
C ASP A 134 10.99 -16.78 -0.07
N LYS A 135 12.10 -17.26 0.48
CA LYS A 135 13.22 -17.87 -0.25
C LYS A 135 12.80 -18.95 -1.23
N ARG A 136 11.52 -19.39 -1.15
CA ARG A 136 10.94 -20.32 -2.11
C ARG A 136 10.59 -19.67 -3.44
N TYR A 137 10.37 -18.33 -3.45
CA TYR A 137 9.89 -17.59 -4.63
C TYR A 137 10.80 -16.46 -5.09
N SER A 138 11.55 -15.80 -4.19
CA SER A 138 12.54 -14.79 -4.56
C SER A 138 13.52 -14.56 -3.40
N GLU A 139 14.75 -15.01 -3.53
CA GLU A 139 15.70 -14.99 -2.42
C GLU A 139 15.98 -13.61 -1.86
N ASP A 140 15.67 -12.52 -2.58
CA ASP A 140 16.12 -11.19 -2.19
C ASP A 140 15.22 -10.04 -2.70
N TYR A 141 13.89 -10.24 -2.91
CA TYR A 141 13.08 -9.14 -3.47
C TYR A 141 13.06 -7.89 -2.58
N GLY A 142 12.88 -8.06 -1.28
CA GLY A 142 12.97 -6.96 -0.32
C GLY A 142 14.38 -6.38 -0.22
N GLU A 143 15.41 -7.22 -0.24
CA GLU A 143 16.81 -6.80 -0.29
C GLU A 143 17.09 -5.99 -1.56
N ILE A 144 16.60 -6.45 -2.72
CA ILE A 144 16.78 -5.76 -4.00
C ILE A 144 16.05 -4.41 -3.96
N LEU A 145 14.80 -4.37 -3.47
CA LEU A 145 14.02 -3.15 -3.40
C LEU A 145 14.66 -2.10 -2.50
N PHE A 146 15.21 -2.51 -1.35
CA PHE A 146 15.69 -1.58 -0.34
C PHE A 146 17.21 -1.46 -0.26
N SER A 147 17.96 -2.12 -1.16
CA SER A 147 19.43 -2.15 -1.14
C SER A 147 20.09 -0.77 -1.22
N ASN A 148 19.48 0.18 -1.93
CA ASN A 148 19.98 1.55 -2.06
C ASN A 148 19.49 2.49 -0.94
N LEU A 149 18.71 1.98 0.01
CA LEU A 149 18.34 2.75 1.19
C LEU A 149 19.45 2.64 2.25
N GLY A 150 19.72 3.73 2.93
CA GLY A 150 20.74 3.76 3.96
C GLY A 150 20.44 2.83 5.13
N ARG A 151 19.16 2.53 5.38
CA ARG A 151 18.75 1.62 6.46
C ARG A 151 17.48 0.87 6.09
N HIS A 152 17.49 -0.45 6.26
CA HIS A 152 16.29 -1.27 6.16
C HIS A 152 16.30 -2.40 7.18
N TYR A 153 15.10 -2.79 7.63
CA TYR A 153 14.87 -3.88 8.56
C TYR A 153 13.89 -4.86 7.92
N LEU A 154 14.35 -6.07 7.65
CA LEU A 154 13.49 -7.15 7.18
C LEU A 154 13.18 -8.06 8.37
N LEU A 155 11.92 -8.08 8.80
CA LEU A 155 11.47 -8.73 10.03
C LEU A 155 10.93 -10.13 9.81
N ASP A 156 11.26 -10.76 8.70
CA ASP A 156 10.88 -12.13 8.45
C ASP A 156 11.68 -13.11 9.30
N SER A 157 11.08 -14.22 9.66
CA SER A 157 11.82 -15.31 10.26
C SER A 157 12.21 -16.33 9.18
N MET A 158 13.49 -16.55 9.02
CA MET A 158 14.06 -17.56 8.10
C MET A 158 13.51 -18.98 8.37
N PHE A 159 12.88 -19.22 9.54
CA PHE A 159 12.47 -20.54 10.03
C PHE A 159 11.14 -20.56 10.79
N GLY A 160 10.33 -19.51 10.73
CA GLY A 160 9.07 -19.43 11.48
C GLY A 160 7.95 -18.72 10.72
N PRO A 161 6.75 -18.66 11.29
CA PRO A 161 5.66 -17.90 10.70
C PRO A 161 6.00 -16.41 10.69
N ILE A 162 5.59 -15.73 9.63
CA ILE A 162 5.70 -14.25 9.54
C ILE A 162 4.87 -13.64 10.66
N PRO A 163 5.46 -12.78 11.51
CA PRO A 163 4.75 -12.20 12.65
C PRO A 163 3.66 -11.22 12.16
N PRO A 164 2.60 -11.00 12.96
CA PRO A 164 1.63 -9.93 12.69
C PRO A 164 2.29 -8.55 12.62
N ASP A 165 1.72 -7.64 11.83
CA ASP A 165 2.28 -6.32 11.53
C ASP A 165 2.50 -5.41 12.74
N GLU A 166 1.96 -5.75 13.92
CA GLU A 166 2.29 -5.01 15.15
C GLU A 166 3.78 -5.07 15.49
N CYS A 167 4.55 -6.01 14.93
CA CYS A 167 6.01 -6.08 15.10
C CYS A 167 6.76 -4.92 14.42
N LEU A 168 6.14 -4.20 13.48
CA LEU A 168 6.68 -2.97 12.87
C LEU A 168 6.73 -1.79 13.87
N LEU A 169 5.83 -1.78 14.87
CA LEU A 169 5.62 -0.64 15.76
C LEU A 169 6.84 -0.22 16.60
N PRO A 170 7.62 -1.14 17.20
CA PRO A 170 8.85 -0.77 17.92
C PRO A 170 9.86 -0.04 17.05
N TYR A 171 10.06 -0.51 15.82
CA TYR A 171 10.97 0.10 14.84
C TYR A 171 10.43 1.45 14.39
N ALA A 172 9.15 1.55 14.05
CA ALA A 172 8.52 2.81 13.70
C ALA A 172 8.69 3.86 14.80
N LYS A 173 8.46 3.48 16.06
CA LYS A 173 8.66 4.39 17.19
C LYS A 173 10.12 4.83 17.31
N GLN A 174 11.06 3.89 17.25
CA GLN A 174 12.48 4.17 17.35
C GLN A 174 12.93 5.14 16.26
N GLU A 175 12.61 4.85 14.99
CA GLU A 175 13.05 5.64 13.86
C GLU A 175 12.41 7.04 13.84
N ILE A 176 11.11 7.17 14.12
CA ILE A 176 10.44 8.46 14.22
C ILE A 176 11.03 9.33 15.32
N VAL A 177 11.32 8.77 16.51
CA VAL A 177 11.91 9.51 17.63
C VAL A 177 13.35 9.92 17.32
N ASN A 178 14.15 9.04 16.75
CA ASN A 178 15.54 9.31 16.41
C ASN A 178 15.69 10.44 15.37
N HIS A 179 14.71 10.56 14.46
CA HIS A 179 14.73 11.52 13.37
C HIS A 179 13.78 12.72 13.55
N ALA A 180 13.23 12.91 14.77
CA ALA A 180 12.25 13.96 15.06
C ALA A 180 12.74 15.40 14.83
N HIS A 181 14.04 15.62 14.66
CA HIS A 181 14.66 16.93 14.48
C HIS A 181 14.99 17.28 13.02
N GLN A 182 14.69 16.40 12.07
CA GLN A 182 15.02 16.57 10.65
C GLN A 182 13.90 16.03 9.75
N ASN A 183 13.94 16.38 8.47
CA ASN A 183 13.08 15.72 7.47
C ASN A 183 13.38 14.23 7.44
N PHE A 184 12.33 13.40 7.37
CA PHE A 184 12.52 11.95 7.42
C PHE A 184 11.41 11.21 6.70
N LEU A 185 11.77 10.17 5.97
CA LEU A 185 10.84 9.22 5.34
C LEU A 185 11.03 7.85 5.95
N LEU A 186 9.97 7.33 6.58
CA LEU A 186 9.89 5.97 7.08
C LEU A 186 8.88 5.17 6.27
N THR A 187 9.32 4.21 5.50
CA THR A 187 8.42 3.28 4.81
C THR A 187 8.18 2.05 5.68
N LEU A 188 6.92 1.74 5.93
CA LEU A 188 6.50 0.49 6.55
C LEU A 188 5.84 -0.39 5.48
N TRP A 189 6.18 -1.67 5.44
CA TRP A 189 5.56 -2.61 4.53
C TRP A 189 5.12 -3.85 5.32
N GLY A 190 3.80 -3.98 5.50
CA GLY A 190 3.17 -5.05 6.25
C GLY A 190 2.88 -6.29 5.41
N TYR A 191 2.54 -7.37 6.09
CA TYR A 191 2.05 -8.62 5.49
C TYR A 191 0.54 -8.82 5.73
N GLY A 192 -0.10 -7.81 6.20
CA GLY A 192 -1.51 -7.51 6.51
C GLY A 192 -2.52 -8.62 6.32
N GLY A 193 -3.16 -8.63 5.15
CA GLY A 193 -4.25 -9.54 4.81
C GLY A 193 -3.83 -10.79 4.04
N HIS A 194 -2.54 -11.11 3.89
CA HIS A 194 -2.10 -12.27 3.14
C HIS A 194 -2.59 -13.60 3.75
N TRP A 195 -2.96 -14.55 2.93
CA TRP A 195 -3.29 -15.91 3.36
C TRP A 195 -2.10 -16.58 4.09
N SER A 196 -2.24 -17.31 5.24
CA SER A 196 -3.49 -17.64 5.95
C SER A 196 -3.91 -16.49 6.89
N TYR A 197 -5.14 -16.03 6.75
CA TYR A 197 -5.65 -14.88 7.51
C TYR A 197 -5.57 -15.05 9.03
N PRO A 198 -5.89 -16.23 9.65
CA PRO A 198 -5.79 -16.39 11.10
C PRO A 198 -4.39 -16.17 11.67
N ASP A 199 -3.35 -16.27 10.85
CA ASP A 199 -1.96 -16.08 11.25
C ASP A 199 -1.53 -14.60 11.23
N ARG A 200 -2.40 -13.71 10.73
CA ARG A 200 -2.09 -12.28 10.50
C ARG A 200 -2.44 -11.38 11.67
N TYR A 201 -3.09 -11.88 12.70
CA TYR A 201 -3.50 -11.11 13.88
C TYR A 201 -3.41 -11.93 15.15
N PRO A 202 -3.13 -11.30 16.30
CA PRO A 202 -3.17 -11.99 17.61
C PRO A 202 -4.63 -12.26 18.01
N GLU A 203 -4.84 -13.28 18.86
CA GLU A 203 -6.18 -13.70 19.33
C GLU A 203 -7.03 -12.54 19.90
N LYS A 204 -6.41 -11.57 20.54
CA LYS A 204 -7.10 -10.35 21.03
C LYS A 204 -7.78 -9.53 19.92
N HIS A 205 -7.41 -9.72 18.66
CA HIS A 205 -7.99 -9.06 17.48
C HIS A 205 -8.90 -9.99 16.67
N ALA A 206 -9.13 -11.23 17.11
CA ALA A 206 -10.12 -12.14 16.55
C ALA A 206 -11.55 -11.78 17.01
N VAL A 207 -12.05 -10.62 16.59
CA VAL A 207 -13.34 -10.06 17.05
C VAL A 207 -14.53 -10.61 16.28
N PHE A 208 -14.36 -10.94 15.00
CA PHE A 208 -15.38 -11.56 14.16
C PHE A 208 -15.21 -13.07 14.21
N LYS A 209 -16.19 -13.80 14.76
CA LYS A 209 -16.14 -15.24 15.00
C LYS A 209 -17.34 -15.97 14.40
N PRO A 210 -17.22 -17.26 14.02
CA PRO A 210 -15.98 -18.06 14.02
C PRO A 210 -14.99 -17.57 12.96
N CYS A 211 -13.68 -17.77 13.19
CA CYS A 211 -12.62 -17.31 12.27
C CYS A 211 -11.50 -18.36 12.05
N ASN A 212 -11.77 -19.62 12.28
CA ASN A 212 -10.88 -20.76 12.06
C ASN A 212 -10.84 -21.14 10.56
N ALA A 213 -10.42 -20.20 9.72
CA ALA A 213 -10.40 -20.40 8.27
C ALA A 213 -9.32 -21.41 7.85
N GLN A 214 -9.71 -22.34 6.99
CA GLN A 214 -8.80 -23.28 6.34
C GLN A 214 -9.11 -23.30 4.84
N TYR A 215 -8.09 -23.48 4.03
CA TYR A 215 -8.26 -23.64 2.57
C TYR A 215 -8.87 -25.00 2.25
N TRP A 216 -9.88 -25.06 1.38
CA TRP A 216 -10.55 -26.28 0.97
C TRP A 216 -10.84 -26.39 -0.54
N GLY A 217 -10.14 -25.62 -1.37
CA GLY A 217 -10.22 -25.72 -2.82
C GLY A 217 -11.08 -24.64 -3.49
N HIS A 218 -11.20 -24.74 -4.82
CA HIS A 218 -11.88 -23.73 -5.65
C HIS A 218 -13.36 -24.04 -5.93
N SER A 219 -13.80 -25.30 -5.75
CA SER A 219 -15.20 -25.67 -5.96
C SER A 219 -15.92 -25.69 -4.63
N VAL A 220 -16.59 -24.61 -4.29
CA VAL A 220 -17.25 -24.41 -3.00
C VAL A 220 -18.73 -24.17 -3.22
N ASP A 221 -19.57 -24.85 -2.41
CA ASP A 221 -20.99 -24.52 -2.31
C ASP A 221 -21.12 -23.08 -1.74
N PRO A 222 -21.81 -22.14 -2.42
CA PRO A 222 -22.03 -20.79 -1.93
C PRO A 222 -22.65 -20.71 -0.53
N HIS A 223 -23.35 -21.78 -0.10
CA HIS A 223 -23.98 -21.88 1.23
C HIS A 223 -23.08 -22.53 2.29
N ASP A 224 -21.82 -22.84 1.98
CA ASP A 224 -20.90 -23.46 2.93
C ASP A 224 -20.61 -22.49 4.09
N LYS A 225 -20.92 -22.92 5.31
CA LYS A 225 -20.71 -22.13 6.52
C LYS A 225 -19.24 -21.77 6.77
N ARG A 226 -18.30 -22.52 6.20
CA ARG A 226 -16.86 -22.24 6.29
C ARG A 226 -16.48 -20.93 5.58
N ILE A 227 -17.24 -20.53 4.55
CA ILE A 227 -17.06 -19.24 3.87
C ILE A 227 -17.20 -18.09 4.87
N GLN A 228 -18.19 -18.16 5.75
CA GLN A 228 -18.39 -17.13 6.76
C GLN A 228 -17.22 -17.07 7.75
N ALA A 229 -16.67 -18.20 8.15
CA ALA A 229 -15.48 -18.24 9.03
C ALA A 229 -14.25 -17.65 8.33
N LEU A 230 -14.10 -17.90 7.04
CA LEU A 230 -13.03 -17.33 6.23
C LEU A 230 -13.16 -15.80 6.10
N ARG A 231 -14.37 -15.30 5.76
CA ARG A 231 -14.66 -13.87 5.68
C ARG A 231 -14.46 -13.17 7.04
N ASN A 232 -14.86 -13.81 8.13
CA ASN A 232 -14.59 -13.30 9.48
C ASN A 232 -13.10 -13.20 9.76
N ALA A 233 -12.31 -14.21 9.35
CA ALA A 233 -10.87 -14.17 9.50
C ALA A 233 -10.23 -13.05 8.67
N PHE A 234 -10.70 -12.83 7.44
CA PHE A 234 -10.26 -11.72 6.60
C PHE A 234 -10.62 -10.36 7.22
N ASP A 235 -11.84 -10.17 7.72
CA ASP A 235 -12.24 -8.93 8.40
C ASP A 235 -11.41 -8.66 9.66
N ASN A 236 -10.95 -9.70 10.37
CA ASN A 236 -10.05 -9.56 11.51
C ASN A 236 -8.65 -9.08 11.09
N THR A 237 -8.17 -9.38 9.88
CA THR A 237 -6.91 -8.81 9.37
C THR A 237 -7.03 -7.30 9.21
N ILE A 238 -8.17 -6.82 8.69
CA ILE A 238 -8.44 -5.38 8.52
C ILE A 238 -8.59 -4.70 9.89
N TYR A 239 -9.26 -5.36 10.84
CA TYR A 239 -9.37 -4.87 12.22
C TYR A 239 -7.99 -4.76 12.90
N HIS A 240 -7.07 -5.66 12.57
CA HIS A 240 -5.68 -5.59 13.05
C HIS A 240 -4.90 -4.47 12.34
N THR A 241 -5.07 -4.30 11.05
CA THR A 241 -4.49 -3.18 10.28
C THR A 241 -4.95 -1.83 10.84
N ASP A 242 -6.24 -1.68 11.22
CA ASP A 242 -6.76 -0.50 11.92
C ASP A 242 -5.98 -0.21 13.22
N TYR A 243 -5.66 -1.25 14.00
CA TYR A 243 -4.85 -1.10 15.22
C TYR A 243 -3.43 -0.65 14.90
N VAL A 244 -2.78 -1.25 13.91
CA VAL A 244 -1.40 -0.91 13.53
C VAL A 244 -1.31 0.53 13.03
N LEU A 245 -2.15 0.92 12.06
CA LEU A 245 -2.17 2.27 11.52
C LEU A 245 -2.49 3.32 12.58
N ASN A 246 -3.49 3.05 13.44
CA ASN A 246 -3.82 3.93 14.55
C ASN A 246 -2.64 4.10 15.52
N SER A 247 -1.85 3.06 15.74
CA SER A 247 -0.66 3.10 16.59
C SER A 247 0.46 3.94 15.98
N VAL A 248 0.71 3.79 14.67
CA VAL A 248 1.69 4.62 13.94
C VAL A 248 1.27 6.09 13.97
N ILE A 249 -0.01 6.40 13.74
CA ILE A 249 -0.56 7.76 13.85
C ILE A 249 -0.28 8.33 15.25
N SER A 250 -0.53 7.54 16.30
CA SER A 250 -0.25 7.98 17.67
C SER A 250 1.23 8.26 17.91
N ILE A 251 2.14 7.49 17.33
CA ILE A 251 3.59 7.74 17.42
C ILE A 251 3.94 9.07 16.73
N LEU A 252 3.40 9.33 15.56
CA LEU A 252 3.60 10.58 14.82
C LEU A 252 3.04 11.79 15.57
N GLU A 253 1.84 11.68 16.16
CA GLU A 253 1.25 12.72 17.00
C GLU A 253 2.14 13.06 18.22
N HIS A 254 2.62 12.03 18.92
CA HIS A 254 3.49 12.22 20.09
C HIS A 254 4.86 12.82 19.73
N CYS A 255 5.33 12.63 18.51
CA CYS A 255 6.53 13.28 18.02
C CYS A 255 6.36 14.81 17.90
N GLY A 256 5.13 15.30 17.72
CA GLY A 256 4.79 16.73 17.72
C GLY A 256 5.33 17.51 16.51
N LYS A 257 5.73 16.82 15.43
CA LYS A 257 6.26 17.43 14.20
C LYS A 257 5.20 17.49 13.11
N SER A 258 5.43 18.33 12.09
CA SER A 258 4.66 18.26 10.85
C SER A 258 4.82 16.87 10.26
N SER A 259 3.76 16.12 10.17
CA SER A 259 3.82 14.73 9.74
C SER A 259 2.60 14.30 8.95
N PHE A 260 2.80 13.33 8.06
CA PHE A 260 1.72 12.66 7.35
C PHE A 260 1.96 11.14 7.33
N LEU A 261 0.86 10.40 7.22
CA LEU A 261 0.85 8.97 6.93
C LEU A 261 0.04 8.75 5.65
N VAL A 262 0.54 7.90 4.77
CA VAL A 262 -0.18 7.40 3.60
C VAL A 262 -0.24 5.89 3.71
N TYR A 263 -1.42 5.30 3.75
CA TYR A 263 -1.59 3.86 3.64
C TYR A 263 -2.18 3.52 2.28
N VAL A 264 -1.59 2.57 1.59
CA VAL A 264 -2.09 2.00 0.34
C VAL A 264 -1.93 0.49 0.36
N ALA A 265 -2.99 -0.24 0.07
CA ALA A 265 -2.87 -1.67 -0.15
C ALA A 265 -2.35 -1.94 -1.58
N ASP A 266 -1.55 -2.98 -1.71
CA ASP A 266 -0.98 -3.38 -3.00
C ASP A 266 -2.05 -3.95 -3.93
N HIS A 267 -2.91 -4.85 -3.45
CA HIS A 267 -4.08 -5.38 -4.14
C HIS A 267 -5.18 -5.78 -3.15
N GLY A 268 -6.34 -6.11 -3.69
CA GLY A 268 -7.43 -6.68 -2.92
C GLY A 268 -7.44 -8.20 -2.97
N GLU A 269 -8.58 -8.84 -2.63
CA GLU A 269 -8.69 -10.27 -2.45
C GLU A 269 -10.09 -10.81 -2.78
N ASN A 270 -10.15 -11.95 -3.44
CA ASN A 270 -11.37 -12.73 -3.56
C ASN A 270 -11.53 -13.63 -2.33
N ILE A 271 -12.66 -13.53 -1.67
CA ILE A 271 -13.01 -14.31 -0.47
C ILE A 271 -14.33 -15.06 -0.66
N TYR A 272 -14.49 -15.70 -1.80
CA TYR A 272 -15.74 -16.32 -2.26
C TYR A 272 -16.91 -15.33 -2.34
N ASN A 273 -16.62 -14.09 -2.70
CA ASN A 273 -17.58 -12.97 -2.80
C ASN A 273 -17.82 -12.51 -4.24
N THR A 274 -17.42 -13.32 -5.21
CA THR A 274 -17.70 -13.16 -6.63
C THR A 274 -18.73 -14.19 -7.10
N GLU A 275 -19.36 -13.95 -8.26
CA GLU A 275 -20.26 -14.94 -8.87
C GLU A 275 -19.54 -16.26 -9.18
N ASP A 276 -18.28 -16.20 -9.61
CA ASP A 276 -17.43 -17.35 -9.89
C ASP A 276 -16.85 -18.02 -8.63
N MET A 277 -17.24 -17.56 -7.44
CA MET A 277 -16.77 -18.08 -6.15
C MET A 277 -15.24 -18.17 -6.08
N LEU A 278 -14.55 -17.13 -6.53
CA LEU A 278 -13.09 -17.07 -6.52
C LEU A 278 -12.54 -16.91 -5.09
N PHE A 279 -11.33 -17.41 -4.92
CA PHE A 279 -10.57 -17.29 -3.69
C PHE A 279 -9.12 -16.92 -3.99
N LEU A 280 -8.54 -16.05 -3.15
CA LEU A 280 -7.23 -15.44 -3.31
C LEU A 280 -7.17 -14.42 -4.47
N HIS A 281 -5.98 -13.91 -4.68
CA HIS A 281 -5.63 -12.95 -5.72
C HIS A 281 -4.86 -13.59 -6.87
N ALA A 282 -4.31 -12.78 -7.75
CA ALA A 282 -3.57 -13.18 -8.95
C ALA A 282 -4.43 -14.05 -9.90
N SER A 283 -5.73 -13.80 -9.97
CA SER A 283 -6.61 -14.46 -10.93
C SER A 283 -6.36 -13.98 -12.37
N TYR A 284 -6.66 -14.84 -13.34
CA TYR A 284 -6.61 -14.43 -14.76
C TYR A 284 -7.69 -13.41 -15.12
N LEU A 285 -8.75 -13.34 -14.33
CA LEU A 285 -9.88 -12.43 -14.59
C LEU A 285 -9.57 -11.00 -14.16
N GLY A 286 -8.71 -10.81 -13.13
CA GLY A 286 -8.46 -9.50 -12.54
C GLY A 286 -9.76 -8.87 -12.05
N THR A 287 -10.34 -9.45 -11.00
CA THR A 287 -11.68 -9.08 -10.51
C THR A 287 -11.69 -7.69 -9.88
N HIS A 288 -12.89 -7.12 -9.69
CA HIS A 288 -13.06 -5.89 -8.92
C HIS A 288 -12.54 -6.04 -7.48
N GLN A 289 -12.76 -7.20 -6.86
CA GLN A 289 -12.27 -7.51 -5.51
C GLN A 289 -10.75 -7.52 -5.39
N GLU A 290 -10.04 -7.87 -6.45
CA GLU A 290 -8.58 -7.81 -6.50
C GLU A 290 -8.06 -6.42 -6.84
N ASN A 291 -8.85 -5.62 -7.57
CA ASN A 291 -8.44 -4.31 -8.08
C ASN A 291 -8.77 -3.16 -7.12
N HIS A 292 -9.90 -3.22 -6.42
CA HIS A 292 -10.37 -2.16 -5.52
C HIS A 292 -9.62 -2.23 -4.18
N VAL A 293 -8.72 -1.26 -3.93
CA VAL A 293 -7.81 -1.25 -2.78
C VAL A 293 -8.13 -0.13 -1.79
N SER A 294 -7.71 -0.32 -0.55
CA SER A 294 -7.81 0.71 0.47
C SER A 294 -6.65 1.70 0.37
N LEU A 295 -6.99 2.98 0.32
CA LEU A 295 -6.07 4.12 0.31
C LEU A 295 -6.53 5.16 1.32
N LEU A 296 -5.65 5.60 2.20
CA LEU A 296 -5.95 6.68 3.13
C LEU A 296 -4.74 7.57 3.41
N PHE A 297 -5.04 8.79 3.80
CA PHE A 297 -4.09 9.78 4.27
C PHE A 297 -4.45 10.21 5.68
N TRP A 298 -3.44 10.49 6.49
CA TRP A 298 -3.59 11.18 7.76
C TRP A 298 -2.55 12.28 7.89
N PHE A 299 -2.92 13.41 8.49
CA PHE A 299 -2.07 14.58 8.63
C PHE A 299 -2.08 15.10 10.07
N SER A 300 -0.92 15.46 10.60
CA SER A 300 -0.86 16.16 11.89
C SER A 300 -1.42 17.58 11.76
N ASP A 301 -1.89 18.16 12.87
CA ASP A 301 -2.38 19.54 12.89
C ASP A 301 -1.27 20.53 12.45
N GLY A 302 -0.02 20.22 12.80
CA GLY A 302 1.16 21.01 12.38
C GLY A 302 1.33 21.00 10.87
N TYR A 303 1.12 19.85 10.23
CA TYR A 303 1.19 19.72 8.78
C TYR A 303 0.04 20.51 8.10
N ILE A 304 -1.20 20.28 8.52
CA ILE A 304 -2.37 20.98 7.95
C ILE A 304 -2.25 22.50 8.04
N LYS A 305 -1.72 23.00 9.16
CA LYS A 305 -1.57 24.45 9.34
C LYS A 305 -0.71 25.08 8.25
N LYS A 306 0.28 24.37 7.71
CA LYS A 306 1.26 24.88 6.76
C LYS A 306 0.96 24.48 5.32
N HIS A 307 0.35 23.29 5.13
CA HIS A 307 0.09 22.66 3.83
C HIS A 307 -1.42 22.44 3.60
N ARG A 308 -2.23 23.43 3.99
CA ARG A 308 -3.67 23.38 3.96
C ARG A 308 -4.21 23.08 2.56
N LYS A 309 -3.61 23.68 1.56
CA LYS A 309 -4.05 23.58 0.16
C LYS A 309 -3.87 22.16 -0.39
N GLU A 310 -2.76 21.52 -0.11
CA GLU A 310 -2.44 20.15 -0.50
C GLU A 310 -3.43 19.17 0.14
N VAL A 311 -3.73 19.35 1.42
CA VAL A 311 -4.69 18.53 2.15
C VAL A 311 -6.11 18.72 1.62
N ASP A 312 -6.50 19.94 1.30
CA ASP A 312 -7.84 20.24 0.77
C ASP A 312 -8.01 19.63 -0.64
N TYR A 313 -6.98 19.63 -1.51
CA TYR A 313 -7.02 18.92 -2.79
C TYR A 313 -7.21 17.42 -2.61
N ILE A 314 -6.48 16.77 -1.70
CA ILE A 314 -6.67 15.33 -1.42
C ILE A 314 -8.12 15.05 -0.99
N LYS A 315 -8.74 15.92 -0.18
CA LYS A 315 -10.15 15.81 0.20
C LYS A 315 -11.11 15.98 -0.98
N GLU A 316 -10.81 16.87 -1.90
CA GLU A 316 -11.62 17.07 -3.10
C GLU A 316 -11.57 15.81 -3.99
N HIS A 317 -10.41 15.19 -4.12
CA HIS A 317 -10.19 14.00 -4.95
C HIS A 317 -10.74 12.69 -4.35
N GLN A 318 -11.28 12.69 -3.13
CA GLN A 318 -12.02 11.54 -2.57
C GLN A 318 -13.20 11.07 -3.45
N ARG A 319 -13.72 11.92 -4.34
CA ARG A 319 -14.95 11.71 -5.09
C ARG A 319 -14.74 11.16 -6.49
N ILE A 320 -13.51 11.03 -6.90
CA ILE A 320 -13.14 10.57 -8.24
C ILE A 320 -12.32 9.29 -8.14
N PRO A 321 -12.38 8.43 -9.17
CA PRO A 321 -11.52 7.26 -9.25
C PRO A 321 -10.05 7.66 -9.32
N VAL A 322 -9.23 7.04 -8.48
CA VAL A 322 -7.79 7.24 -8.42
C VAL A 322 -7.06 5.91 -8.56
N MET A 323 -5.76 5.93 -8.80
CA MET A 323 -4.95 4.73 -8.88
C MET A 323 -3.85 4.72 -7.80
N SER A 324 -3.43 3.53 -7.37
CA SER A 324 -2.36 3.37 -6.37
C SER A 324 -1.03 4.00 -6.79
N ILE A 325 -0.78 4.15 -8.09
CA ILE A 325 0.41 4.83 -8.65
C ILE A 325 0.47 6.32 -8.30
N ASP A 326 -0.68 6.97 -8.08
CA ASP A 326 -0.75 8.39 -7.72
C ASP A 326 -0.07 8.70 -6.38
N VAL A 327 0.10 7.67 -5.55
CA VAL A 327 0.77 7.77 -4.24
C VAL A 327 2.21 8.26 -4.40
N TYR A 328 2.93 7.83 -5.44
CA TYR A 328 4.29 8.26 -5.69
C TYR A 328 4.40 9.78 -5.83
N HIS A 329 3.68 10.36 -6.78
CA HIS A 329 3.70 11.80 -7.04
C HIS A 329 3.09 12.60 -5.89
N THR A 330 2.08 12.03 -5.22
CA THR A 330 1.47 12.67 -4.04
C THR A 330 2.49 12.81 -2.91
N ILE A 331 3.26 11.78 -2.60
CA ILE A 331 4.29 11.85 -1.55
C ILE A 331 5.41 12.84 -1.92
N LEU A 332 5.86 12.88 -3.18
CA LEU A 332 6.83 13.89 -3.62
C LEU A 332 6.32 15.31 -3.37
N GLN A 333 5.05 15.58 -3.66
CA GLN A 333 4.44 16.88 -3.41
C GLN A 333 4.27 17.18 -1.91
N LEU A 334 3.88 16.18 -1.12
CA LEU A 334 3.73 16.35 0.34
C LEU A 334 5.07 16.68 1.05
N PHE A 335 6.20 16.32 0.44
CA PHE A 335 7.53 16.77 0.85
C PHE A 335 8.02 18.05 0.16
N GLU A 336 7.19 18.66 -0.70
CA GLU A 336 7.55 19.83 -1.53
C GLU A 336 8.85 19.62 -2.32
N LEU A 337 8.98 18.43 -2.97
CA LEU A 337 10.17 18.12 -3.75
C LEU A 337 10.11 18.73 -5.15
N GLN A 338 11.23 19.32 -5.56
CA GLN A 338 11.49 19.71 -6.94
C GLN A 338 12.41 18.69 -7.60
N THR A 339 11.89 18.00 -8.61
CA THR A 339 12.60 16.98 -9.40
C THR A 339 11.99 16.85 -10.78
N PRO A 340 12.76 16.51 -11.83
CA PRO A 340 12.22 16.19 -13.15
C PRO A 340 11.27 14.99 -13.17
N TRP A 341 11.27 14.18 -12.11
CA TRP A 341 10.43 12.99 -11.96
C TRP A 341 9.05 13.27 -11.36
N PHE A 342 8.77 14.51 -10.98
CA PHE A 342 7.48 14.89 -10.43
C PHE A 342 6.51 15.31 -11.55
N ASP A 343 5.32 14.72 -11.53
CA ASP A 343 4.20 15.10 -12.38
C ASP A 343 3.01 15.53 -11.51
N SER A 344 2.67 16.79 -11.56
CA SER A 344 1.55 17.35 -10.79
C SER A 344 0.17 16.87 -11.24
N THR A 345 0.06 16.33 -12.45
CA THR A 345 -1.20 15.78 -12.97
C THR A 345 -1.51 14.41 -12.41
N GLN A 346 -0.54 13.76 -11.76
CA GLN A 346 -0.67 12.46 -11.08
C GLN A 346 -0.60 12.59 -9.56
N SER A 347 -0.59 13.81 -9.00
CA SER A 347 -0.57 14.04 -7.56
C SER A 347 -1.93 14.40 -7.02
N LEU A 348 -2.46 13.60 -6.09
CA LEU A 348 -3.72 13.90 -5.38
C LEU A 348 -3.65 15.17 -4.54
N ALA A 349 -2.45 15.66 -4.21
CA ALA A 349 -2.23 16.90 -3.48
C ALA A 349 -2.20 18.13 -4.40
N SER A 350 -2.46 17.97 -5.71
CA SER A 350 -2.36 19.01 -6.74
C SER A 350 -3.73 19.39 -7.30
N GLY A 351 -3.95 20.69 -7.47
CA GLY A 351 -5.11 21.17 -8.23
C GLY A 351 -5.03 20.93 -9.75
N ALA A 352 -3.88 20.42 -10.23
CA ALA A 352 -3.71 20.00 -11.61
C ALA A 352 -3.96 18.49 -11.83
N TYR A 353 -4.34 17.77 -10.76
CA TYR A 353 -4.59 16.32 -10.86
C TYR A 353 -5.59 16.00 -11.97
N CYS A 354 -5.28 14.99 -12.76
CA CYS A 354 -6.11 14.51 -13.85
C CYS A 354 -6.58 13.08 -13.56
N GLU A 355 -7.89 12.88 -13.58
CA GLU A 355 -8.47 11.53 -13.43
C GLU A 355 -8.01 10.61 -14.59
N HIS A 356 -7.63 9.38 -14.22
CA HIS A 356 -7.24 8.34 -15.19
C HIS A 356 -8.45 7.87 -16.00
N LYS A 357 -8.49 8.20 -17.27
CA LYS A 357 -9.64 7.87 -18.15
C LYS A 357 -9.70 6.40 -18.57
N ASN A 358 -8.54 5.75 -18.66
CA ASN A 358 -8.40 4.37 -19.12
C ASN A 358 -7.57 3.58 -18.10
N GLN A 359 -8.18 3.33 -16.92
CA GLN A 359 -7.52 2.53 -15.91
C GLN A 359 -7.22 1.13 -16.44
N GLN A 360 -5.98 0.71 -16.30
CA GLN A 360 -5.49 -0.61 -16.70
C GLN A 360 -4.83 -1.32 -15.54
N MET A 361 -4.82 -2.66 -15.59
CA MET A 361 -4.13 -3.48 -14.60
C MET A 361 -3.47 -4.71 -15.23
N TYR A 362 -2.46 -5.23 -14.56
CA TYR A 362 -1.94 -6.57 -14.81
C TYR A 362 -2.80 -7.61 -14.10
N ASN A 363 -3.18 -8.66 -14.80
CA ASN A 363 -3.81 -9.84 -14.22
C ASN A 363 -2.78 -10.90 -13.80
N GLY A 364 -3.24 -12.00 -13.21
CA GLY A 364 -2.36 -13.10 -12.78
C GLY A 364 -1.63 -13.84 -13.90
N ALA A 365 -1.95 -13.58 -15.17
CA ALA A 365 -1.20 -14.05 -16.34
C ALA A 365 -0.14 -13.03 -16.81
N HIS A 366 0.07 -11.95 -16.06
CA HIS A 366 0.92 -10.82 -16.45
C HIS A 366 0.48 -10.12 -17.75
N GLN A 367 -0.82 -10.17 -18.06
CA GLN A 367 -1.41 -9.50 -19.21
C GLN A 367 -2.03 -8.18 -18.76
N ILE A 368 -1.85 -7.14 -19.58
CA ILE A 368 -2.48 -5.85 -19.36
C ILE A 368 -3.92 -5.93 -19.87
N GLN A 369 -4.85 -5.52 -19.04
CA GLN A 369 -6.27 -5.46 -19.33
C GLN A 369 -6.89 -4.19 -18.76
N PRO A 370 -8.10 -3.76 -19.22
CA PRO A 370 -8.84 -2.72 -18.53
C PRO A 370 -9.12 -3.11 -17.09
N ALA A 371 -8.95 -2.16 -16.17
CA ALA A 371 -9.34 -2.36 -14.77
C ALA A 371 -10.86 -2.51 -14.68
N PRO A 372 -11.39 -3.40 -13.82
CA PRO A 372 -12.82 -3.55 -13.65
C PRO A 372 -13.44 -2.26 -13.10
N PRO A 373 -14.60 -1.85 -13.62
CA PRO A 373 -15.26 -0.65 -13.14
C PRO A 373 -15.80 -0.84 -11.72
N PHE A 374 -15.90 0.25 -10.96
CA PHE A 374 -16.58 0.23 -9.67
C PHE A 374 -18.06 -0.06 -9.86
N PRO A 375 -18.63 -1.06 -9.16
CA PRO A 375 -20.05 -1.40 -9.23
C PRO A 375 -20.95 -0.19 -8.87
N GLN A 376 -22.08 -0.04 -9.55
CA GLN A 376 -22.96 1.11 -9.34
C GLN A 376 -23.52 1.17 -7.90
N GLU A 377 -23.87 0.03 -7.33
CA GLU A 377 -24.40 -0.05 -5.96
C GLU A 377 -23.37 0.40 -4.93
N GLU A 378 -22.11 0.03 -5.13
CA GLU A 378 -21.00 0.46 -4.30
C GLU A 378 -20.77 1.97 -4.39
N ARG A 379 -20.77 2.54 -5.60
CA ARG A 379 -20.68 3.99 -5.80
C ARG A 379 -21.79 4.73 -5.06
N MET A 380 -23.02 4.29 -5.15
CA MET A 380 -24.15 4.91 -4.45
C MET A 380 -24.01 4.87 -2.92
N SER A 381 -23.49 3.76 -2.38
CA SER A 381 -23.22 3.62 -0.95
C SER A 381 -22.12 4.60 -0.49
N ILE A 382 -21.00 4.63 -1.21
CA ILE A 382 -19.86 5.51 -0.91
C ILE A 382 -20.25 6.99 -1.02
N ASP A 383 -20.97 7.37 -2.08
CA ASP A 383 -21.42 8.75 -2.28
C ASP A 383 -22.35 9.22 -1.15
N SER A 384 -23.18 8.32 -0.62
CA SER A 384 -24.02 8.60 0.54
C SER A 384 -23.20 8.88 1.79
N ILE A 385 -22.12 8.12 2.01
CA ILE A 385 -21.21 8.31 3.16
C ILE A 385 -20.46 9.64 3.04
N LEU A 386 -19.91 9.93 1.85
CA LEU A 386 -19.22 11.19 1.58
C LEU A 386 -20.15 12.43 1.69
N ALA A 387 -21.43 12.27 1.43
CA ALA A 387 -22.42 13.32 1.62
C ALA A 387 -22.75 13.55 3.11
N ALA A 388 -22.80 12.48 3.92
CA ALA A 388 -23.08 12.55 5.36
C ALA A 388 -21.90 13.08 6.19
N SER A 389 -20.68 13.05 5.66
CA SER A 389 -19.47 13.52 6.34
C SER A 389 -19.16 15.02 6.17
N ARG A 390 -20.11 15.76 5.54
CA ARG A 390 -20.06 17.24 5.42
C ARG A 390 -20.75 17.90 6.60
#